data_d1efde342200727a42df1cfbbe307acc
#
_entry.id   d1efde342200727a42df1cfbbe307acc
#
_cell.length_a   1.000
_cell.length_b   1.000
_cell.length_c   1.000
_cell.angle_alpha   90.00
_cell.angle_beta   90.00
_cell.angle_gamma   90.00
#
_symmetry.space_group_name_H-M   'P 1'
#
loop_
_entity.id
_entity.type
_entity.pdbx_description
1 polymer ?
#
loop_
_entity_poly.entity_id
_entity_poly.type
_entity_poly.pdbx_seq_one_letter_code
_entity_poly.pdbx_strand_id
1 'polypeptide(L)'
;MGNEAYRAVFLRVHPTGKMVLSLTTEPDGNEGRYAQIVAQELGVPALDVKVVPADENRFGAGHGFNTSPSDGTPGAIVKATGKIRAKAQLLAGVALDAAPETLQWDNGAFVSAADAAEAQTIADVALYAHGSGALPPGVEAALDAQTVYAD
;
A
#
# COMPACT_ATOMS: atom_id res chain seq x y z
N MET A 1 -29.37 12.67 -0.59
CA MET A 1 -28.98 12.36 -0.80
C MET A 1 -28.20 11.63 -0.32
N GLY A 2 -27.97 11.55 0.21
CA GLY A 2 -27.16 10.64 0.91
C GLY A 2 -26.60 9.50 0.20
N ASN A 3 -26.52 9.62 -1.00
CA ASN A 3 -25.98 8.54 -1.74
C ASN A 3 -24.52 8.66 -1.89
N GLU A 4 -23.88 8.96 -0.79
CA GLU A 4 -22.46 8.96 -0.82
C GLU A 4 -22.00 7.57 -0.97
N ALA A 5 -21.55 7.25 -2.15
CA ALA A 5 -20.99 5.96 -2.42
C ALA A 5 -19.74 5.76 -1.59
N TYR A 6 -19.58 4.57 -1.08
CA TYR A 6 -18.34 4.19 -0.39
C TYR A 6 -17.21 4.16 -1.40
N ARG A 7 -16.20 4.98 -1.17
CA ARG A 7 -15.02 5.05 -2.02
C ARG A 7 -13.79 4.77 -1.19
N ALA A 8 -13.04 3.75 -1.60
CA ALA A 8 -11.82 3.38 -0.91
C ALA A 8 -10.84 2.74 -1.89
N VAL A 9 -9.57 2.81 -1.52
CA VAL A 9 -8.54 2.00 -2.15
C VAL A 9 -7.92 1.12 -1.07
N PHE A 10 -7.56 -0.10 -1.45
CA PHE A 10 -6.90 -1.07 -0.58
C PHE A 10 -5.61 -1.49 -1.26
N LEU A 11 -4.51 -1.31 -0.57
CA LEU A 11 -3.20 -1.69 -1.12
C LEU A 11 -2.59 -2.75 -0.21
N ARG A 12 -2.24 -3.88 -0.79
CA ARG A 12 -1.59 -4.98 -0.05
C ARG A 12 -0.28 -5.32 -0.71
N VAL A 13 0.76 -5.43 0.10
CA VAL A 13 2.07 -5.91 -0.34
C VAL A 13 2.21 -7.36 0.11
N HIS A 14 2.31 -8.26 -0.86
CA HIS A 14 2.49 -9.68 -0.59
C HIS A 14 3.94 -9.96 -0.20
N PRO A 15 4.20 -11.01 0.61
CA PRO A 15 5.59 -11.37 0.98
C PRO A 15 6.53 -11.59 -0.20
N THR A 16 6.01 -11.88 -1.39
CA THR A 16 6.82 -12.02 -2.60
C THR A 16 7.24 -10.68 -3.19
N GLY A 17 6.71 -9.57 -2.69
CA GLY A 17 6.92 -8.24 -3.25
C GLY A 17 5.88 -7.82 -4.28
N LYS A 18 5.03 -8.73 -4.72
CA LYS A 18 3.92 -8.38 -5.59
C LYS A 18 2.88 -7.60 -4.81
N MET A 19 2.17 -6.70 -5.48
CA MET A 19 1.20 -5.82 -4.84
C MET A 19 -0.14 -5.90 -5.53
N VAL A 20 -1.21 -5.73 -4.75
CA VAL A 20 -2.56 -5.65 -5.27
C VAL A 20 -3.18 -4.34 -4.80
N LEU A 21 -3.60 -3.53 -5.76
CA LEU A 21 -4.36 -2.31 -5.50
C LEU A 21 -5.82 -2.60 -5.89
N SER A 22 -6.68 -2.64 -4.89
CA SER A 22 -8.11 -2.90 -5.10
C SER A 22 -8.87 -1.59 -5.01
N LEU A 23 -9.80 -1.39 -5.95
CA LEU A 23 -10.60 -0.18 -6.05
C LEU A 23 -12.06 -0.49 -5.78
N THR A 24 -12.79 0.49 -5.26
CA THR A 24 -14.26 0.43 -5.20
C THR A 24 -14.89 1.19 -6.35
N THR A 25 -14.09 1.80 -7.21
CA THR A 25 -14.55 2.54 -8.39
C THR A 25 -13.92 1.97 -9.66
N GLU A 26 -14.49 2.34 -10.80
CA GLU A 26 -13.92 1.92 -12.09
C GLU A 26 -12.66 2.71 -12.38
N PRO A 27 -11.60 2.04 -12.86
CA PRO A 27 -10.39 2.74 -13.26
C PRO A 27 -10.52 3.46 -14.60
N ASP A 28 -11.46 3.06 -15.45
CA ASP A 28 -11.76 3.70 -16.73
C ASP A 28 -10.50 3.85 -17.62
N GLY A 29 -9.74 2.76 -17.75
CA GLY A 29 -8.52 2.77 -18.55
C GLY A 29 -7.29 3.31 -17.84
N ASN A 30 -7.40 3.67 -16.56
CA ASN A 30 -6.29 4.25 -15.80
C ASN A 30 -5.51 3.23 -14.98
N GLU A 31 -5.72 1.94 -15.20
CA GLU A 31 -5.03 0.89 -14.42
C GLU A 31 -3.52 1.07 -14.46
N GLY A 32 -2.97 1.30 -15.66
CA GLY A 32 -1.53 1.52 -15.81
C GLY A 32 -1.05 2.76 -15.08
N ARG A 33 -1.83 3.82 -15.12
CA ARG A 33 -1.50 5.07 -14.41
C ARG A 33 -1.51 4.85 -12.91
N TYR A 34 -2.50 4.12 -12.39
CA TYR A 34 -2.60 3.85 -10.95
C TYR A 34 -1.46 2.94 -10.50
N ALA A 35 -1.10 1.93 -11.30
CA ALA A 35 0.05 1.09 -11.01
C ALA A 35 1.35 1.91 -10.97
N GLN A 36 1.49 2.89 -11.87
CA GLN A 36 2.65 3.77 -11.89
C GLN A 36 2.73 4.64 -10.64
N ILE A 37 1.60 5.11 -10.12
CA ILE A 37 1.60 5.90 -8.88
C ILE A 37 2.17 5.05 -7.74
N VAL A 38 1.67 3.83 -7.58
CA VAL A 38 2.17 2.91 -6.55
C VAL A 38 3.67 2.66 -6.75
N ALA A 39 4.06 2.39 -8.00
CA ALA A 39 5.45 2.08 -8.34
C ALA A 39 6.39 3.23 -7.96
N GLN A 40 6.01 4.47 -8.29
CA GLN A 40 6.81 5.64 -7.98
C GLN A 40 6.88 5.90 -6.48
N GLU A 41 5.76 5.76 -5.79
CA GLU A 41 5.70 6.04 -4.35
C GLU A 41 6.45 5.01 -3.52
N LEU A 42 6.49 3.77 -3.96
CA LEU A 42 7.11 2.68 -3.20
C LEU A 42 8.44 2.20 -3.80
N GLY A 43 8.85 2.75 -4.94
CA GLY A 43 10.12 2.40 -5.57
C GLY A 43 10.16 0.96 -6.08
N VAL A 44 9.03 0.48 -6.63
CA VAL A 44 8.91 -0.89 -7.12
C VAL A 44 8.54 -0.86 -8.62
N PRO A 45 8.76 -1.98 -9.35
CA PRO A 45 8.35 -2.04 -10.75
C PRO A 45 6.82 -2.01 -10.88
N ALA A 46 6.32 -1.25 -11.84
CA ALA A 46 4.88 -1.18 -12.07
C ALA A 46 4.28 -2.54 -12.43
N LEU A 47 5.08 -3.42 -13.05
CA LEU A 47 4.64 -4.77 -13.39
C LEU A 47 4.32 -5.63 -12.17
N ASP A 48 4.83 -5.25 -11.02
CA ASP A 48 4.55 -5.97 -9.77
C ASP A 48 3.26 -5.50 -9.11
N VAL A 49 2.59 -4.49 -9.67
CA VAL A 49 1.37 -3.93 -9.10
C VAL A 49 0.19 -4.33 -9.98
N LYS A 50 -0.72 -5.11 -9.40
CA LYS A 50 -1.96 -5.50 -10.06
C LYS A 50 -3.08 -4.59 -9.57
N VAL A 51 -3.79 -3.97 -10.49
CA VAL A 51 -4.95 -3.14 -10.16
C VAL A 51 -6.21 -3.97 -10.37
N VAL A 52 -7.02 -4.07 -9.32
CA VAL A 52 -8.27 -4.83 -9.35
C VAL A 52 -9.42 -3.83 -9.30
N PRO A 53 -10.22 -3.76 -10.38
CA PRO A 53 -11.33 -2.79 -10.42
C PRO A 53 -12.47 -3.20 -9.51
N ALA A 54 -13.45 -2.32 -9.39
CA ALA A 54 -14.65 -2.56 -8.62
C ALA A 54 -15.40 -3.78 -9.14
N ASP A 55 -15.91 -4.58 -8.22
CA ASP A 55 -16.67 -5.78 -8.52
C ASP A 55 -17.78 -5.90 -7.47
N GLU A 56 -19.03 -5.79 -7.91
CA GLU A 56 -20.17 -5.88 -7.01
C GLU A 56 -20.21 -7.20 -6.25
N ASN A 57 -19.79 -8.28 -6.89
CA ASN A 57 -19.76 -9.58 -6.23
C ASN A 57 -18.73 -9.63 -5.13
N ARG A 58 -17.65 -8.89 -5.28
CA ARG A 58 -16.56 -8.85 -4.32
C ARG A 58 -16.92 -8.06 -3.07
N PHE A 59 -17.64 -6.95 -3.25
CA PHE A 59 -17.99 -6.06 -2.15
C PHE A 59 -19.42 -6.24 -1.67
N GLY A 60 -20.19 -7.10 -2.35
CA GLY A 60 -21.59 -7.33 -2.03
C GLY A 60 -22.52 -6.39 -2.79
N ALA A 61 -23.41 -6.96 -3.59
CA ALA A 61 -24.39 -6.19 -4.33
C ALA A 61 -25.31 -5.46 -3.36
N GLY A 62 -25.73 -4.26 -3.71
CA GLY A 62 -26.67 -3.49 -2.91
C GLY A 62 -26.05 -2.66 -1.80
N HIS A 63 -24.74 -2.64 -1.68
CA HIS A 63 -24.07 -1.82 -0.68
C HIS A 63 -23.91 -0.35 -1.11
N GLY A 64 -24.48 0.04 -2.24
CA GLY A 64 -24.41 1.41 -2.68
C GLY A 64 -23.07 1.85 -3.21
N PHE A 65 -22.22 0.90 -3.59
CA PHE A 65 -20.95 1.25 -4.20
C PHE A 65 -21.17 1.92 -5.53
N ASN A 66 -20.49 3.02 -5.73
CA ASN A 66 -20.47 3.71 -7.00
C ASN A 66 -19.25 3.25 -7.77
N THR A 67 -19.48 2.49 -8.86
CA THR A 67 -18.38 1.98 -9.68
C THR A 67 -17.92 2.98 -10.75
N SER A 68 -18.53 4.15 -10.81
CA SER A 68 -18.08 5.18 -11.74
C SER A 68 -16.67 5.64 -11.41
N PRO A 69 -15.91 6.10 -12.42
CA PRO A 69 -14.58 6.65 -12.16
C PRO A 69 -14.64 7.80 -11.16
N SER A 70 -13.57 7.97 -10.41
CA SER A 70 -13.49 8.97 -9.36
C SER A 70 -12.21 9.78 -9.51
N ASP A 71 -12.33 11.09 -9.48
CA ASP A 71 -11.18 12.00 -9.56
C ASP A 71 -10.33 11.96 -8.28
N GLY A 72 -10.88 11.48 -7.19
CA GLY A 72 -10.16 11.36 -5.92
C GLY A 72 -9.25 10.14 -5.83
N THR A 73 -9.36 9.20 -6.76
CA THR A 73 -8.62 7.94 -6.68
C THR A 73 -7.10 8.12 -6.65
N PRO A 74 -6.49 8.94 -7.51
CA PRO A 74 -5.01 9.11 -7.45
C PRO A 74 -4.53 9.62 -6.09
N GLY A 75 -5.19 10.60 -5.52
CA GLY A 75 -4.83 11.12 -4.20
C GLY A 75 -5.00 10.07 -3.10
N ALA A 76 -6.04 9.24 -3.19
CA ALA A 76 -6.25 8.16 -2.25
C ALA A 76 -5.14 7.11 -2.34
N ILE A 77 -4.67 6.81 -3.55
CA ILE A 77 -3.57 5.89 -3.75
C ILE A 77 -2.29 6.43 -3.09
N VAL A 78 -2.00 7.71 -3.27
CA VAL A 78 -0.82 8.33 -2.63
C VAL A 78 -0.92 8.23 -1.11
N LYS A 79 -2.10 8.47 -0.54
CA LYS A 79 -2.29 8.32 0.90
C LYS A 79 -2.10 6.89 1.36
N ALA A 80 -2.60 5.92 0.60
CA ALA A 80 -2.43 4.50 0.94
C ALA A 80 -0.96 4.11 0.91
N THR A 81 -0.20 4.54 -0.10
CA THR A 81 1.23 4.27 -0.18
C THR A 81 1.98 4.92 0.97
N GLY A 82 1.55 6.12 1.39
CA GLY A 82 2.12 6.78 2.56
C GLY A 82 1.93 5.97 3.84
N LYS A 83 0.75 5.38 4.01
CA LYS A 83 0.48 4.49 5.15
C LYS A 83 1.34 3.23 5.09
N ILE A 84 1.51 2.66 3.90
CA ILE A 84 2.40 1.50 3.71
C ILE A 84 3.83 1.87 4.12
N ARG A 85 4.34 3.02 3.66
CA ARG A 85 5.71 3.44 4.00
C ARG A 85 5.86 3.69 5.51
N ALA A 86 4.87 4.30 6.15
CA ALA A 86 4.94 4.57 7.57
C ALA A 86 5.02 3.28 8.38
N LYS A 87 4.18 2.30 8.03
CA LYS A 87 4.22 0.99 8.69
C LYS A 87 5.52 0.26 8.36
N ALA A 88 5.96 0.33 7.11
CA ALA A 88 7.20 -0.31 6.67
C ALA A 88 8.42 0.26 7.39
N GLN A 89 8.45 1.56 7.63
CA GLN A 89 9.54 2.19 8.37
C GLN A 89 9.63 1.62 9.79
N LEU A 90 8.50 1.47 10.44
CA LEU A 90 8.45 0.90 11.79
C LEU A 90 8.97 -0.53 11.78
N LEU A 91 8.51 -1.35 10.83
CA LEU A 91 8.92 -2.75 10.74
C LEU A 91 10.37 -2.90 10.31
N ALA A 92 10.85 -2.04 9.41
CA ALA A 92 12.25 -2.03 9.00
C ALA A 92 13.16 -1.72 10.19
N GLY A 93 12.74 -0.81 11.06
CA GLY A 93 13.46 -0.51 12.28
C GLY A 93 13.62 -1.73 13.16
N VAL A 94 12.56 -2.53 13.31
CA VAL A 94 12.63 -3.77 14.09
C VAL A 94 13.58 -4.77 13.40
N ALA A 95 13.45 -4.93 12.09
CA ALA A 95 14.25 -5.89 11.32
C ALA A 95 15.74 -5.53 11.34
N LEU A 96 16.07 -4.24 11.35
CA LEU A 96 17.45 -3.76 11.34
C LEU A 96 17.98 -3.43 12.74
N ASP A 97 17.16 -3.64 13.78
CA ASP A 97 17.48 -3.28 15.15
C ASP A 97 17.95 -1.83 15.24
N ALA A 98 17.18 -0.94 14.66
CA ALA A 98 17.46 0.49 14.60
C ALA A 98 16.19 1.27 14.93
N ALA A 99 16.35 2.49 15.47
CA ALA A 99 15.22 3.37 15.69
C ALA A 99 14.63 3.77 14.33
N PRO A 100 13.30 3.68 14.14
CA PRO A 100 12.72 3.95 12.81
C PRO A 100 13.08 5.33 12.27
N GLU A 101 13.16 6.34 13.13
CA GLU A 101 13.47 7.70 12.72
C GLU A 101 14.91 7.88 12.21
N THR A 102 15.78 6.90 12.45
CA THR A 102 17.15 6.93 11.92
C THR A 102 17.28 6.35 10.53
N LEU A 103 16.21 5.74 10.02
CA LEU A 103 16.22 5.13 8.70
C LEU A 103 15.93 6.19 7.65
N GLN A 104 16.60 6.06 6.50
CA GLN A 104 16.38 6.93 5.35
C GLN A 104 15.67 6.17 4.25
N TRP A 105 14.64 6.80 3.69
CA TRP A 105 13.96 6.24 2.54
C TRP A 105 14.76 6.55 1.29
N ASP A 106 15.19 5.51 0.59
CA ASP A 106 15.97 5.66 -0.62
C ASP A 106 15.36 4.79 -1.72
N ASN A 107 14.46 5.37 -2.46
CA ASN A 107 13.87 4.81 -3.68
C ASN A 107 13.51 3.32 -3.56
N GLY A 108 12.63 3.03 -2.61
CA GLY A 108 12.11 1.66 -2.43
C GLY A 108 12.70 0.90 -1.28
N ALA A 109 13.62 1.48 -0.53
CA ALA A 109 14.22 0.81 0.62
C ALA A 109 14.42 1.78 1.77
N PHE A 110 14.35 1.23 3.00
CA PHE A 110 14.79 1.95 4.19
C PHE A 110 16.23 1.56 4.48
N VAL A 111 17.09 2.54 4.56
CA VAL A 111 18.54 2.35 4.71
C VAL A 111 18.95 2.84 6.08
N SER A 112 19.79 2.06 6.78
CA SER A 112 20.31 2.46 8.07
C SER A 112 21.29 3.63 7.92
N ALA A 113 21.10 4.68 8.73
CA ALA A 113 22.03 5.81 8.73
C ALA A 113 23.40 5.41 9.25
N ALA A 114 23.47 4.38 10.10
CA ALA A 114 24.72 3.91 10.68
C ALA A 114 25.51 3.01 9.74
N ASP A 115 24.81 2.24 8.88
CA ASP A 115 25.43 1.30 7.95
C ASP A 115 24.58 1.23 6.68
N ALA A 116 25.05 1.85 5.63
CA ALA A 116 24.33 1.90 4.35
C ALA A 116 24.20 0.53 3.68
N ALA A 117 24.97 -0.47 4.12
CA ALA A 117 24.81 -1.83 3.62
C ALA A 117 23.59 -2.52 4.22
N GLU A 118 23.06 -2.01 5.34
CA GLU A 118 21.87 -2.55 5.95
C GLU A 118 20.65 -1.80 5.43
N ALA A 119 19.82 -2.52 4.69
CA ALA A 119 18.63 -1.93 4.07
C ALA A 119 17.49 -2.95 4.04
N GLN A 120 16.27 -2.44 4.05
CA GLN A 120 15.05 -3.24 3.90
C GLN A 120 14.22 -2.64 2.77
N THR A 121 14.03 -3.40 1.70
CA THR A 121 13.10 -3.00 0.64
C THR A 121 11.67 -3.20 1.12
N ILE A 122 10.71 -2.67 0.38
CA ILE A 122 9.30 -2.90 0.69
C ILE A 122 8.99 -4.41 0.68
N ALA A 123 9.57 -5.15 -0.26
CA ALA A 123 9.39 -6.62 -0.31
C ALA A 123 9.99 -7.29 0.91
N ASP A 124 11.19 -6.87 1.34
CA ASP A 124 11.84 -7.41 2.54
C ASP A 124 10.97 -7.17 3.77
N VAL A 125 10.39 -5.98 3.89
CA VAL A 125 9.54 -5.63 5.03
C VAL A 125 8.26 -6.48 5.01
N ALA A 126 7.66 -6.70 3.85
CA ALA A 126 6.47 -7.54 3.74
C ALA A 126 6.78 -8.98 4.15
N LEU A 127 7.91 -9.51 3.72
CA LEU A 127 8.33 -10.85 4.11
C LEU A 127 8.58 -10.92 5.62
N TYR A 128 9.23 -9.92 6.18
CA TYR A 128 9.47 -9.84 7.62
C TYR A 128 8.15 -9.83 8.40
N ALA A 129 7.19 -9.01 7.94
CA ALA A 129 5.89 -8.87 8.63
C ALA A 129 5.13 -10.20 8.67
N HIS A 130 5.22 -10.98 7.60
CA HIS A 130 4.49 -12.24 7.51
C HIS A 130 5.19 -13.40 8.18
N GLY A 131 6.52 -13.35 8.31
CA GLY A 131 7.30 -14.53 8.67
C GLY A 131 8.00 -14.52 10.02
N SER A 132 8.32 -13.36 10.57
CA SER A 132 9.22 -13.32 11.71
C SER A 132 8.54 -13.54 13.06
N GLY A 133 7.32 -13.09 13.21
CA GLY A 133 6.65 -13.10 14.50
C GLY A 133 7.12 -12.02 15.47
N ALA A 134 8.24 -11.34 15.22
CA ALA A 134 8.79 -10.32 16.10
C ALA A 134 8.25 -8.94 15.72
N LEU A 135 6.96 -8.72 16.02
CA LEU A 135 6.27 -7.48 15.66
C LEU A 135 6.08 -6.60 16.89
N PRO A 136 6.09 -5.26 16.73
CA PRO A 136 5.73 -4.37 17.83
C PRO A 136 4.29 -4.62 18.29
N PRO A 137 3.99 -4.33 19.57
CA PRO A 137 2.62 -4.51 20.07
C PRO A 137 1.61 -3.73 19.24
N GLY A 138 0.49 -4.37 18.90
CA GLY A 138 -0.57 -3.74 18.13
C GLY A 138 -0.34 -3.67 16.63
N VAL A 139 0.76 -4.22 16.13
CA VAL A 139 1.06 -4.23 14.68
C VAL A 139 0.67 -5.59 14.10
N GLU A 140 -0.15 -5.58 13.07
CA GLU A 140 -0.59 -6.79 12.40
C GLU A 140 0.51 -7.38 11.52
N ALA A 141 0.48 -8.69 11.36
CA ALA A 141 1.46 -9.44 10.57
C ALA A 141 1.16 -9.33 9.07
N ALA A 142 1.05 -8.12 8.57
CA ALA A 142 0.75 -7.85 7.17
C ALA A 142 1.24 -6.44 6.81
N LEU A 143 1.47 -6.20 5.53
CA LEU A 143 1.80 -4.87 5.04
C LEU A 143 0.71 -4.45 4.06
N ASP A 144 -0.32 -3.83 4.59
CA ASP A 144 -1.44 -3.36 3.79
C ASP A 144 -1.97 -2.04 4.35
N ALA A 145 -2.76 -1.35 3.53
CA ALA A 145 -3.36 -0.07 3.91
C ALA A 145 -4.67 0.13 3.18
N GLN A 146 -5.55 0.86 3.82
CA GLN A 146 -6.83 1.26 3.26
C GLN A 146 -6.95 2.78 3.37
N THR A 147 -7.45 3.41 2.32
CA THR A 147 -7.79 4.83 2.37
C THR A 147 -9.21 5.00 1.86
N VAL A 148 -10.07 5.52 2.74
CA VAL A 148 -11.44 5.91 2.39
C VAL A 148 -11.40 7.38 1.99
N TYR A 149 -12.10 7.74 0.94
CA TYR A 149 -12.03 9.09 0.40
C TYR A 149 -13.37 9.54 -0.17
N ALA A 150 -13.47 10.84 -0.40
CA ALA A 150 -14.59 11.46 -1.08
C ALA A 150 -14.07 12.24 -2.28
N ASP A 151 -14.93 12.41 -3.27
CA ASP A 151 -14.59 13.28 -4.40
C ASP A 151 -14.85 14.73 -4.06
#